data_0fc53f71adbaa77e485ef364add1f85f
#
_entry.id   0fc53f71adbaa77e485ef364add1f85f
#
_cell.length_a   1.000
_cell.length_b   1.000
_cell.length_c   1.000
_cell.angle_alpha   90.00
_cell.angle_beta   90.00
_cell.angle_gamma   90.00
#
_symmetry.space_group_name_H-M   'P 1'
#
loop_
_entity.id
_entity.type
_entity.pdbx_description
1 polymer ?
#
loop_
_entity_poly.entity_id
_entity_poly.type
_entity_poly.pdbx_seq_one_letter_code
_entity_poly.pdbx_strand_id
1 'polypeptide(L)'
;RMNLTFEQANLDYSRYYAEQFKIIGDKSTALVLEKIYHDEMKHVGHGLKWLRYWKKVGQSDWDAYTGAIHFPLSATRAKGVAPFNEKARKEIGFDSEFISRLKVFQQSRGRTPVVHWFNPNAEVHVRTHATGKFFSINRF
;
A
#
# COMPACT_ATOMS: atom_id res chain seq x y z
N ARG A 1 -1.77 12.14 7.45
CA ARG A 1 -2.65 10.97 7.22
C ARG A 1 -2.34 10.28 5.90
N MET A 2 -2.28 11.03 4.80
CA MET A 2 -2.01 10.47 3.46
C MET A 2 -0.63 9.80 3.38
N ASN A 3 0.39 10.43 3.91
CA ASN A 3 1.77 9.90 3.92
C ASN A 3 1.87 8.52 4.57
N LEU A 4 1.21 8.32 5.74
CA LEU A 4 1.19 7.03 6.43
C LEU A 4 0.28 5.99 5.76
N THR A 5 -0.44 6.34 4.71
CA THR A 5 -1.29 5.40 3.98
C THR A 5 -0.70 5.06 2.62
N PHE A 6 -0.64 6.01 1.71
CA PHE A 6 -0.20 5.72 0.34
C PHE A 6 1.33 5.58 0.21
N GLU A 7 2.08 6.45 0.85
CA GLU A 7 3.55 6.39 0.81
C GLU A 7 4.07 5.13 1.52
N GLN A 8 3.35 4.67 2.57
CA GLN A 8 3.72 3.41 3.22
C GLN A 8 3.52 2.19 2.30
N ALA A 9 2.52 2.20 1.41
CA ALA A 9 2.36 1.15 0.41
C ALA A 9 3.50 1.13 -0.62
N ASN A 10 4.07 2.31 -0.92
CA ASN A 10 5.21 2.41 -1.84
C ASN A 10 6.48 1.74 -1.29
N LEU A 11 6.61 1.53 0.03
CA LEU A 11 7.70 0.74 0.59
C LEU A 11 7.68 -0.71 0.10
N ASP A 12 6.50 -1.24 -0.17
CA ASP A 12 6.32 -2.58 -0.71
C ASP A 12 6.53 -2.58 -2.24
N TYR A 13 5.86 -1.67 -2.95
CA TYR A 13 5.88 -1.60 -4.40
C TYR A 13 7.27 -1.24 -4.97
N SER A 14 7.86 -0.15 -4.52
CA SER A 14 9.10 0.35 -5.10
C SER A 14 10.24 -0.65 -4.89
N ARG A 15 10.33 -1.27 -3.72
CA ARG A 15 11.34 -2.30 -3.45
C ARG A 15 11.15 -3.54 -4.33
N TYR A 16 9.91 -4.04 -4.42
CA TYR A 16 9.60 -5.22 -5.22
C TYR A 16 9.89 -4.98 -6.69
N TYR A 17 9.37 -3.90 -7.26
CA TYR A 17 9.57 -3.63 -8.69
C TYR A 17 11.02 -3.27 -9.02
N ALA A 18 11.78 -2.62 -8.14
CA ALA A 18 13.21 -2.41 -8.35
C ALA A 18 13.94 -3.74 -8.58
N GLU A 19 13.65 -4.76 -7.75
CA GLU A 19 14.23 -6.09 -7.93
C GLU A 19 13.77 -6.76 -9.25
N GLN A 20 12.49 -6.64 -9.63
CA GLN A 20 12.00 -7.20 -10.90
C GLN A 20 12.70 -6.55 -12.11
N PHE A 21 12.85 -5.23 -12.11
CA PHE A 21 13.54 -4.52 -13.19
C PHE A 21 15.04 -4.85 -13.28
N LYS A 22 15.69 -5.14 -12.14
CA LYS A 22 17.06 -5.66 -12.13
C LYS A 22 17.15 -7.03 -12.82
N ILE A 23 16.19 -7.92 -12.52
CA ILE A 23 16.17 -9.29 -13.09
C ILE A 23 16.05 -9.24 -14.62
N ILE A 24 15.22 -8.36 -15.16
CA ILE A 24 15.06 -8.23 -16.63
C ILE A 24 16.12 -7.33 -17.29
N GLY A 25 17.10 -6.83 -16.51
CA GLY A 25 18.24 -6.05 -17.02
C GLY A 25 17.98 -4.56 -17.19
N ASP A 26 16.80 -4.03 -16.85
CA ASP A 26 16.51 -2.60 -16.88
C ASP A 26 17.04 -1.91 -15.60
N LYS A 27 18.34 -1.66 -15.63
CA LYS A 27 19.04 -1.03 -14.50
C LYS A 27 18.60 0.41 -14.26
N SER A 28 18.23 1.13 -15.31
CA SER A 28 17.81 2.54 -15.22
C SER A 28 16.52 2.67 -14.43
N THR A 29 15.51 1.90 -14.77
CA THR A 29 14.23 1.87 -14.04
C THR A 29 14.43 1.36 -12.62
N ALA A 30 15.25 0.34 -12.41
CA ALA A 30 15.55 -0.17 -11.08
C ALA A 30 16.17 0.92 -10.17
N LEU A 31 17.13 1.71 -10.66
CA LEU A 31 17.74 2.80 -9.91
C LEU A 31 16.72 3.90 -9.53
N VAL A 32 15.81 4.26 -10.43
CA VAL A 32 14.75 5.22 -10.12
C VAL A 32 13.83 4.69 -9.01
N LEU A 33 13.44 3.43 -9.08
CA LEU A 33 12.59 2.81 -8.05
C LEU A 33 13.30 2.67 -6.70
N GLU A 34 14.60 2.42 -6.69
CA GLU A 34 15.41 2.45 -5.45
C GLU A 34 15.44 3.85 -4.84
N LYS A 35 15.61 4.88 -5.66
CA LYS A 35 15.56 6.26 -5.19
C LYS A 35 14.19 6.59 -4.58
N ILE A 36 13.11 6.23 -5.27
CA ILE A 36 11.74 6.39 -4.76
C ILE A 36 11.62 5.68 -3.41
N TYR A 37 12.07 4.43 -3.29
CA TYR A 37 12.04 3.68 -2.05
C TYR A 37 12.70 4.43 -0.89
N HIS A 38 13.90 4.98 -1.10
CA HIS A 38 14.62 5.73 -0.06
C HIS A 38 13.93 7.05 0.30
N ASP A 39 13.31 7.72 -0.66
CA ASP A 39 12.57 8.95 -0.39
C ASP A 39 11.27 8.64 0.39
N GLU A 40 10.56 7.57 0.04
CA GLU A 40 9.37 7.13 0.79
C GLU A 40 9.69 6.69 2.22
N MET A 41 10.86 6.09 2.47
CA MET A 41 11.33 5.81 3.84
C MET A 41 11.35 7.08 4.69
N LYS A 42 11.85 8.18 4.14
CA LYS A 42 11.91 9.49 4.84
C LYS A 42 10.52 10.08 5.04
N HIS A 43 9.67 10.06 4.00
CA HIS A 43 8.33 10.61 4.04
C HIS A 43 7.46 9.88 5.09
N VAL A 44 7.50 8.55 5.08
CA VAL A 44 6.77 7.72 6.04
C VAL A 44 7.31 7.96 7.47
N GLY A 45 8.63 8.05 7.63
CA GLY A 45 9.26 8.39 8.92
C GLY A 45 8.82 9.74 9.46
N HIS A 46 8.73 10.74 8.58
CA HIS A 46 8.19 12.05 8.92
C HIS A 46 6.71 11.95 9.34
N GLY A 47 5.90 11.20 8.58
CA GLY A 47 4.51 10.95 8.93
C GLY A 47 4.33 10.27 10.28
N LEU A 48 5.18 9.28 10.62
CA LEU A 48 5.17 8.59 11.90
C LEU A 48 5.53 9.54 13.06
N LYS A 49 6.54 10.41 12.85
CA LYS A 49 6.90 11.45 13.84
C LYS A 49 5.71 12.33 14.17
N TRP A 50 4.99 12.82 13.16
CA TRP A 50 3.81 13.66 13.36
C TRP A 50 2.64 12.90 13.98
N LEU A 51 2.42 11.64 13.62
CA LEU A 51 1.42 10.79 14.28
C LEU A 51 1.68 10.74 15.80
N ARG A 52 2.94 10.47 16.19
CA ARG A 52 3.35 10.39 17.59
C ARG A 52 3.25 11.73 18.33
N TYR A 53 3.48 12.82 17.63
CA TYR A 53 3.34 14.16 18.19
C TYR A 53 1.87 14.50 18.51
N TRP A 54 0.94 14.08 17.66
CA TRP A 54 -0.48 14.44 17.78
C TRP A 54 -1.34 13.38 18.48
N LYS A 55 -0.84 12.19 18.71
CA LYS A 55 -1.60 11.14 19.39
C LYS A 55 -1.82 11.47 20.87
N LYS A 56 -2.88 10.92 21.43
CA LYS A 56 -3.16 11.08 22.87
C LYS A 56 -2.13 10.32 23.71
N VAL A 57 -1.88 10.84 24.91
CA VAL A 57 -1.03 10.13 25.88
C VAL A 57 -1.61 8.74 26.18
N GLY A 58 -0.77 7.71 26.15
CA GLY A 58 -1.18 6.31 26.34
C GLY A 58 -1.84 5.65 25.13
N GLN A 59 -2.06 6.36 24.04
CA GLN A 59 -2.60 5.76 22.81
C GLN A 59 -1.51 5.06 22.02
N SER A 60 -1.78 3.84 21.50
CA SER A 60 -0.86 3.14 20.61
C SER A 60 -0.73 3.86 19.26
N ASP A 61 0.38 3.63 18.53
CA ASP A 61 0.55 4.19 17.18
C ASP A 61 -0.53 3.64 16.23
N TRP A 62 -0.90 2.38 16.40
CA TRP A 62 -1.95 1.75 15.61
C TRP A 62 -3.32 2.41 15.82
N ASP A 63 -3.73 2.59 17.07
CA ASP A 63 -5.05 3.17 17.36
C ASP A 63 -5.11 4.64 16.95
N ALA A 64 -4.00 5.38 17.11
CA ALA A 64 -3.88 6.74 16.63
C ALA A 64 -4.01 6.82 15.11
N TYR A 65 -3.35 5.91 14.40
CA TYR A 65 -3.40 5.84 12.94
C TYR A 65 -4.80 5.47 12.44
N THR A 66 -5.37 4.37 12.93
CA THR A 66 -6.68 3.89 12.48
C THR A 66 -7.82 4.81 12.85
N GLY A 67 -7.75 5.46 14.01
CA GLY A 67 -8.72 6.48 14.42
C GLY A 67 -8.62 7.79 13.63
N ALA A 68 -7.50 8.03 12.94
CA ALA A 68 -7.30 9.23 12.13
C ALA A 68 -7.67 9.05 10.66
N ILE A 69 -7.83 7.83 10.16
CA ILE A 69 -8.19 7.55 8.77
C ILE A 69 -9.68 7.26 8.66
N HIS A 70 -10.32 7.87 7.65
CA HIS A 70 -11.74 7.70 7.36
C HIS A 70 -11.93 7.40 5.88
N PHE A 71 -13.08 6.81 5.53
CA PHE A 71 -13.41 6.57 4.12
C PHE A 71 -13.14 7.82 3.27
N PRO A 72 -12.50 7.67 2.10
CA PRO A 72 -12.12 6.44 1.39
C PRO A 72 -10.77 5.84 1.79
N LEU A 73 -10.09 6.37 2.80
CA LEU A 73 -8.83 5.84 3.31
C LEU A 73 -9.09 4.67 4.26
N SER A 74 -8.24 3.65 4.18
CA SER A 74 -8.23 2.53 5.13
C SER A 74 -6.81 2.01 5.32
N ALA A 75 -6.56 1.30 6.41
CA ALA A 75 -5.26 0.71 6.68
C ALA A 75 -4.84 -0.32 5.61
N THR A 76 -5.79 -0.92 4.89
CA THR A 76 -5.48 -1.82 3.77
C THR A 76 -4.66 -1.12 2.68
N ARG A 77 -4.86 0.20 2.49
CA ARG A 77 -4.13 0.99 1.49
C ARG A 77 -2.71 1.39 1.92
N ALA A 78 -2.34 1.11 3.18
CA ALA A 78 -0.99 1.33 3.68
C ALA A 78 -0.04 0.15 3.42
N LYS A 79 -0.51 -0.86 2.70
CA LYS A 79 0.31 -1.96 2.21
C LYS A 79 0.02 -2.23 0.74
N GLY A 80 1.08 -2.61 0.01
CA GLY A 80 0.97 -2.99 -1.39
C GLY A 80 0.41 -4.41 -1.56
N VAL A 81 0.14 -4.78 -2.81
CA VAL A 81 -0.12 -6.18 -3.20
C VAL A 81 1.20 -6.96 -3.38
N ALA A 82 2.33 -6.26 -3.44
CA ALA A 82 3.67 -6.83 -3.41
C ALA A 82 3.98 -7.42 -2.02
N PRO A 83 5.06 -8.21 -1.87
CA PRO A 83 5.47 -8.73 -0.59
C PRO A 83 5.62 -7.63 0.46
N PHE A 84 5.01 -7.82 1.63
CA PHE A 84 5.00 -6.84 2.70
C PHE A 84 6.40 -6.60 3.26
N ASN A 85 6.93 -5.39 3.09
CA ASN A 85 8.27 -5.01 3.53
C ASN A 85 8.30 -4.65 5.02
N GLU A 86 8.34 -5.69 5.85
CA GLU A 86 8.41 -5.55 7.31
C GLU A 86 9.72 -4.87 7.75
N LYS A 87 10.84 -5.16 7.05
CA LYS A 87 12.15 -4.61 7.37
C LYS A 87 12.15 -3.07 7.28
N ALA A 88 11.62 -2.52 6.19
CA ALA A 88 11.52 -1.07 6.02
C ALA A 88 10.73 -0.41 7.15
N ARG A 89 9.62 -1.01 7.55
CA ARG A 89 8.79 -0.46 8.63
C ARG A 89 9.53 -0.47 9.98
N LYS A 90 10.30 -1.53 10.27
CA LYS A 90 11.17 -1.58 11.46
C LYS A 90 12.24 -0.51 11.42
N GLU A 91 12.91 -0.31 10.28
CA GLU A 91 13.95 0.70 10.09
C GLU A 91 13.40 2.13 10.26
N ILE A 92 12.18 2.39 9.82
CA ILE A 92 11.48 3.67 10.03
C ILE A 92 11.15 3.90 11.50
N GLY A 93 11.01 2.83 12.28
CA GLY A 93 10.73 2.89 13.71
C GLY A 93 9.28 2.60 14.09
N PHE A 94 8.49 1.94 13.22
CA PHE A 94 7.21 1.40 13.65
C PHE A 94 7.42 0.30 14.69
N ASP A 95 6.55 0.27 15.68
CA ASP A 95 6.55 -0.80 16.69
C ASP A 95 6.02 -2.11 16.12
N SER A 96 6.30 -3.20 16.83
CA SER A 96 5.92 -4.55 16.40
C SER A 96 4.40 -4.75 16.38
N GLU A 97 3.66 -4.06 17.25
CA GLU A 97 2.20 -4.10 17.28
C GLU A 97 1.63 -3.52 15.99
N PHE A 98 2.07 -2.31 15.60
CA PHE A 98 1.64 -1.65 14.37
C PHE A 98 1.92 -2.52 13.14
N ILE A 99 3.14 -3.05 13.03
CA ILE A 99 3.57 -3.86 11.90
C ILE A 99 2.73 -5.13 11.79
N SER A 100 2.53 -5.84 12.90
CA SER A 100 1.77 -7.09 12.94
C SER A 100 0.30 -6.86 12.58
N ARG A 101 -0.32 -5.83 13.15
CA ARG A 101 -1.72 -5.48 12.87
C ARG A 101 -1.91 -5.05 11.42
N LEU A 102 -1.01 -4.22 10.89
CA LEU A 102 -1.08 -3.80 9.48
C LEU A 102 -0.94 -4.99 8.53
N LYS A 103 0.01 -5.90 8.81
CA LYS A 103 0.28 -7.06 7.97
C LYS A 103 -0.95 -7.92 7.76
N VAL A 104 -1.73 -8.17 8.82
CA VAL A 104 -2.93 -9.01 8.78
C VAL A 104 -4.22 -8.24 8.53
N PHE A 105 -4.18 -6.90 8.56
CA PHE A 105 -5.38 -6.09 8.43
C PHE A 105 -6.08 -6.34 7.10
N GLN A 106 -7.34 -6.72 7.19
CA GLN A 106 -8.25 -6.82 6.04
C GLN A 106 -9.46 -5.95 6.35
N GLN A 107 -9.78 -5.05 5.42
CA GLN A 107 -11.00 -4.30 5.58
C GLN A 107 -12.19 -5.27 5.47
N SER A 108 -13.04 -5.33 6.49
CA SER A 108 -14.32 -6.04 6.40
C SER A 108 -15.04 -5.53 5.16
N ARG A 109 -15.41 -6.43 4.27
CA ARG A 109 -16.06 -6.10 2.99
C ARG A 109 -17.45 -5.52 3.22
N GLY A 110 -17.50 -4.23 3.49
CA GLY A 110 -18.63 -3.44 3.05
C GLY A 110 -18.51 -3.34 1.53
N ARG A 111 -19.54 -3.78 0.82
CA ARG A 111 -19.59 -3.92 -0.64
C ARG A 111 -18.97 -2.74 -1.39
N THR A 112 -17.70 -2.87 -1.73
CA THR A 112 -17.05 -2.03 -2.74
C THR A 112 -16.37 -2.96 -3.72
N PRO A 113 -16.59 -2.84 -5.03
CA PRO A 113 -15.91 -3.69 -6.00
C PRO A 113 -14.42 -3.45 -5.89
N VAL A 114 -13.66 -4.49 -5.58
CA VAL A 114 -12.21 -4.48 -5.68
C VAL A 114 -11.87 -4.43 -7.16
N VAL A 115 -11.50 -3.27 -7.66
CA VAL A 115 -10.88 -3.19 -8.98
C VAL A 115 -9.48 -3.77 -8.84
N HIS A 116 -9.30 -5.01 -9.26
CA HIS A 116 -7.98 -5.63 -9.40
C HIS A 116 -7.23 -4.92 -10.54
N TRP A 117 -6.43 -3.94 -10.19
CA TRP A 117 -5.46 -3.36 -11.10
C TRP A 117 -4.28 -4.34 -11.24
N PHE A 118 -4.11 -4.84 -12.45
CA PHE A 118 -3.00 -5.69 -12.86
C PHE A 118 -3.02 -7.17 -12.42
N ASN A 119 -3.79 -7.95 -13.11
CA ASN A 119 -3.45 -9.33 -13.40
C ASN A 119 -3.32 -9.45 -14.93
N PRO A 120 -2.15 -9.71 -15.51
CA PRO A 120 -1.98 -9.83 -16.96
C PRO A 120 -2.78 -10.98 -17.57
N ASN A 121 -3.27 -11.91 -16.74
CA ASN A 121 -4.08 -13.06 -17.14
C ASN A 121 -5.55 -12.96 -16.65
N ALA A 122 -6.01 -11.82 -16.16
CA ALA A 122 -7.38 -11.67 -15.72
C ALA A 122 -8.28 -11.30 -16.90
N GLU A 123 -9.26 -12.14 -17.19
CA GLU A 123 -10.37 -11.77 -18.04
C GLU A 123 -11.13 -10.61 -17.39
N VAL A 124 -11.19 -9.48 -18.08
CA VAL A 124 -11.94 -8.32 -17.61
C VAL A 124 -13.39 -8.46 -18.01
N HIS A 125 -14.24 -8.82 -17.06
CA HIS A 125 -15.69 -8.80 -17.26
C HIS A 125 -16.25 -7.40 -16.93
N VAL A 126 -16.65 -6.68 -17.95
CA VAL A 126 -17.32 -5.37 -17.80
C VAL A 126 -18.84 -5.58 -17.82
N ARG A 127 -19.49 -5.25 -16.72
CA ARG A 127 -20.96 -5.22 -16.64
C ARG A 127 -21.45 -3.82 -17.01
N THR A 128 -22.17 -3.68 -18.11
CA THR A 128 -22.79 -2.39 -18.47
C THR A 128 -24.07 -2.21 -17.68
N HIS A 129 -24.24 -1.05 -17.05
CA HIS A 129 -25.43 -0.70 -16.27
C HIS A 129 -26.70 -0.59 -17.10
N ALA A 130 -26.57 -0.41 -18.43
CA ALA A 130 -27.74 -0.18 -19.30
C ALA A 130 -28.44 -1.45 -19.78
N THR A 131 -27.74 -2.58 -19.90
CA THR A 131 -28.33 -3.79 -20.52
C THR A 131 -28.12 -5.06 -19.71
N GLY A 132 -27.36 -5.04 -18.62
CA GLY A 132 -27.06 -6.23 -17.80
C GLY A 132 -26.23 -7.32 -18.50
N LYS A 133 -25.74 -7.08 -19.72
CA LYS A 133 -24.96 -8.05 -20.49
C LYS A 133 -23.46 -7.99 -20.11
N PHE A 134 -22.82 -9.18 -20.07
CA PHE A 134 -21.39 -9.33 -19.88
C PHE A 134 -20.70 -9.41 -21.24
N PHE A 135 -19.60 -8.66 -21.39
CA PHE A 135 -18.71 -8.77 -22.53
C PHE A 135 -17.33 -9.20 -22.03
N SER A 136 -16.78 -10.23 -22.66
CA SER A 136 -15.39 -10.63 -22.47
C SER A 136 -14.53 -9.90 -23.51
N ILE A 137 -13.52 -9.15 -23.06
CA ILE A 137 -12.57 -8.50 -23.97
C ILE A 137 -11.28 -9.29 -23.89
N ASN A 138 -11.03 -10.13 -24.90
CA ASN A 138 -9.72 -10.72 -25.12
C ASN A 138 -8.79 -9.65 -25.72
N ARG A 139 -7.69 -9.34 -25.04
CA ARG A 139 -6.59 -8.58 -25.65
C ARG A 139 -5.68 -9.56 -26.39
N PHE A 140 -5.41 -9.22 -27.66
CA PHE A 140 -4.36 -9.82 -28.48
C PHE A 140 -2.98 -9.45 -27.93
#